data_2bdeee07e1cf95579a021697e67658b0
#
_entry.id   2bdeee07e1cf95579a021697e67658b0
#
_cell.length_a   1.000
_cell.length_b   1.000
_cell.length_c   1.000
_cell.angle_alpha   90.00
_cell.angle_beta   90.00
_cell.angle_gamma   90.00
#
_symmetry.space_group_name_H-M   'P 1'
#
loop_
_entity.id
_entity.type
_entity.pdbx_description
1 polymer ?
#
loop_
_entity_poly.entity_id
_entity_poly.type
_entity_poly.pdbx_seq_one_letter_code
_entity_poly.pdbx_strand_id
1 'polypeptide(L)'
;VPSIECAIVQDADRLDAIGAIGIARAFHYGGYKNRELYNPDIEPQDFENAEEYRNSNGPTINHFHEKLLKLKYLMNTPTAKIMAEPRHQFLETFLDEFMKEWNGEAE
;
A
#
# COMPACT_ATOMS: atom_id res chain seq x y z
N VAL A 1 -5.11 10.61 -18.02
CA VAL A 1 -3.80 11.27 -17.87
C VAL A 1 -3.56 12.15 -19.07
N PRO A 2 -3.25 13.46 -18.89
CA PRO A 2 -3.19 14.39 -20.02
C PRO A 2 -1.98 14.19 -20.95
N SER A 3 -0.89 13.53 -20.48
CA SER A 3 0.28 13.31 -21.33
C SER A 3 1.00 12.04 -20.95
N ILE A 4 1.88 11.57 -21.85
CA ILE A 4 2.68 10.38 -21.58
C ILE A 4 3.69 10.65 -20.46
N GLU A 5 4.23 11.86 -20.38
CA GLU A 5 5.14 12.24 -19.30
C GLU A 5 4.45 12.17 -17.94
N CYS A 6 3.22 12.67 -17.84
CA CYS A 6 2.43 12.58 -16.61
C CYS A 6 2.15 11.12 -16.25
N ALA A 7 1.84 10.29 -17.24
CA ALA A 7 1.59 8.88 -17.02
C ALA A 7 2.82 8.18 -16.44
N ILE A 8 4.00 8.47 -16.97
CA ILE A 8 5.26 7.89 -16.51
C ILE A 8 5.56 8.32 -15.07
N VAL A 9 5.39 9.60 -14.76
CA VAL A 9 5.65 10.12 -13.42
C VAL A 9 4.69 9.50 -12.40
N GLN A 10 3.41 9.39 -12.74
CA GLN A 10 2.44 8.75 -11.86
C GLN A 10 2.77 7.27 -11.62
N ASP A 11 3.17 6.56 -12.68
CA ASP A 11 3.54 5.16 -12.58
C ASP A 11 4.76 4.97 -11.68
N ALA A 12 5.78 5.82 -11.84
CA ALA A 12 6.98 5.76 -11.03
C ALA A 12 6.65 5.97 -9.54
N ASP A 13 5.81 6.95 -9.26
CA ASP A 13 5.38 7.27 -7.91
C ASP A 13 4.64 6.09 -7.26
N ARG A 14 3.72 5.50 -8.01
CA ARG A 14 2.94 4.35 -7.53
C ARG A 14 3.81 3.11 -7.33
N LEU A 15 4.77 2.88 -8.23
CA LEU A 15 5.69 1.74 -8.10
C LEU A 15 6.53 1.84 -6.83
N ASP A 16 6.93 3.05 -6.43
CA ASP A 16 7.69 3.27 -5.20
C ASP A 16 6.86 3.06 -3.93
N ALA A 17 5.55 3.01 -4.05
CA ALA A 17 4.66 2.81 -2.92
C ALA A 17 4.31 1.34 -2.67
N ILE A 18 4.75 0.44 -3.55
CA ILE A 18 4.49 -1.00 -3.43
C ILE A 18 5.80 -1.79 -3.39
N GLY A 19 5.72 -3.08 -3.07
CA GLY A 19 6.91 -3.90 -2.91
C GLY A 19 7.63 -3.62 -1.61
N ALA A 20 8.88 -4.11 -1.50
CA ALA A 20 9.65 -4.02 -0.25
C ALA A 20 9.90 -2.58 0.19
N ILE A 21 10.27 -1.71 -0.74
CA ILE A 21 10.52 -0.30 -0.42
C ILE A 21 9.23 0.39 0.00
N GLY A 22 8.14 0.10 -0.69
CA GLY A 22 6.83 0.64 -0.33
C GLY A 22 6.40 0.23 1.07
N ILE A 23 6.61 -1.03 1.42
CA ILE A 23 6.32 -1.52 2.78
C ILE A 23 7.13 -0.77 3.82
N ALA A 24 8.44 -0.65 3.59
CA ALA A 24 9.33 0.06 4.53
C ALA A 24 8.89 1.52 4.69
N ARG A 25 8.56 2.19 3.60
CA ARG A 25 8.08 3.58 3.64
C ARG A 25 6.76 3.71 4.39
N ALA A 26 5.85 2.76 4.20
CA ALA A 26 4.54 2.79 4.87
C ALA A 26 4.70 2.73 6.39
N PHE A 27 5.56 1.84 6.89
CA PHE A 27 5.78 1.72 8.32
C PHE A 27 6.61 2.88 8.88
N HIS A 28 7.56 3.37 8.12
CA HIS A 28 8.33 4.55 8.52
C HIS A 28 7.40 5.76 8.71
N TYR A 29 6.54 6.01 7.74
CA TYR A 29 5.58 7.10 7.83
C TYR A 29 4.55 6.87 8.95
N GLY A 30 4.10 5.62 9.10
CA GLY A 30 3.18 5.26 10.19
C GLY A 30 3.78 5.55 11.55
N GLY A 31 5.07 5.24 11.75
CA GLY A 31 5.78 5.55 12.98
C GLY A 31 5.86 7.06 13.22
N TYR A 32 6.16 7.83 12.18
CA TYR A 32 6.18 9.28 12.27
C TYR A 32 4.84 9.86 12.70
N LYS A 33 3.75 9.28 12.23
CA LYS A 33 2.38 9.71 12.57
C LYS A 33 1.84 9.07 13.85
N ASN A 34 2.65 8.26 14.54
CA ASN A 34 2.23 7.53 15.73
C ASN A 34 1.05 6.59 15.49
N ARG A 35 0.99 5.99 14.30
CA ARG A 35 -0.04 5.02 13.96
C ARG A 35 0.30 3.66 14.54
N GLU A 36 -0.73 2.93 14.97
CA GLU A 36 -0.56 1.54 15.34
C GLU A 36 -0.11 0.71 14.14
N LEU A 37 0.63 -0.36 14.38
CA LEU A 37 0.96 -1.30 13.30
C LEU A 37 -0.31 -1.94 12.76
N TYR A 38 -1.14 -2.45 13.63
CA TYR A 38 -2.37 -3.14 13.29
C TYR A 38 -3.32 -3.09 14.48
N ASN A 39 -4.62 -3.04 14.20
CA ASN A 39 -5.65 -3.12 15.23
C ASN A 39 -6.85 -3.88 14.65
N PRO A 40 -7.13 -5.10 15.16
CA PRO A 40 -8.22 -5.92 14.61
C PRO A 40 -9.60 -5.33 14.82
N ASP A 41 -9.75 -4.37 15.73
CA ASP A 41 -11.03 -3.73 16.01
C ASP A 41 -11.32 -2.56 15.06
N ILE A 42 -10.36 -2.18 14.22
CA ILE A 42 -10.51 -1.09 13.26
C ILE A 42 -10.41 -1.67 11.86
N GLU A 43 -11.52 -1.62 11.12
CA GLU A 43 -11.55 -2.14 9.76
C GLU A 43 -11.00 -1.14 8.75
N PRO A 44 -10.38 -1.63 7.65
CA PRO A 44 -9.99 -0.75 6.55
C PRO A 44 -11.22 -0.03 5.98
N GLN A 45 -11.01 1.20 5.52
CA GLN A 45 -12.07 2.03 4.99
C GLN A 45 -11.86 2.34 3.51
N ASP A 46 -12.94 2.62 2.79
CA ASP A 46 -12.87 3.15 1.43
C ASP A 46 -12.98 4.67 1.51
N PHE A 47 -11.92 5.34 1.08
CA PHE A 47 -11.88 6.80 1.09
C PHE A 47 -12.32 7.34 -0.27
N GLU A 48 -13.19 8.34 -0.25
CA GLU A 48 -13.71 8.94 -1.49
C GLU A 48 -12.70 9.83 -2.17
N ASN A 49 -11.74 10.39 -1.41
CA ASN A 49 -10.74 11.29 -1.97
C ASN A 49 -9.44 11.25 -1.16
N ALA A 50 -8.41 11.85 -1.74
CA ALA A 50 -7.07 11.87 -1.13
C ALA A 50 -7.03 12.65 0.17
N GLU A 51 -7.88 13.66 0.33
CA GLU A 51 -7.93 14.46 1.56
C GLU A 51 -8.41 13.61 2.74
N GLU A 52 -9.52 12.87 2.55
CA GLU A 52 -10.02 11.97 3.58
C GLU A 52 -8.96 10.94 3.97
N TYR A 53 -8.27 10.39 2.96
CA TYR A 53 -7.23 9.40 3.20
C TYR A 53 -6.08 9.99 4.03
N ARG A 54 -5.59 11.17 3.67
CA ARG A 54 -4.49 11.83 4.39
C ARG A 54 -4.85 12.17 5.83
N ASN A 55 -6.11 12.46 6.08
CA ASN A 55 -6.58 12.86 7.42
C ASN A 55 -6.91 11.67 8.32
N SER A 56 -6.85 10.45 7.78
CA SER A 56 -7.13 9.27 8.57
C SER A 56 -5.95 8.93 9.50
N ASN A 57 -6.27 8.36 10.65
CA ASN A 57 -5.29 7.89 11.62
C ASN A 57 -5.38 6.37 11.82
N GLY A 58 -5.89 5.66 10.84
CA GLY A 58 -6.00 4.21 10.91
C GLY A 58 -4.64 3.51 11.03
N PRO A 59 -4.63 2.26 11.51
CA PRO A 59 -3.39 1.49 11.62
C PRO A 59 -2.69 1.33 10.27
N THR A 60 -1.36 1.19 10.29
CA THR A 60 -0.57 1.10 9.05
C THR A 60 -1.00 -0.06 8.17
N ILE A 61 -1.28 -1.23 8.74
CA ILE A 61 -1.74 -2.38 7.95
C ILE A 61 -3.02 -2.06 7.17
N ASN A 62 -3.90 -1.25 7.73
CA ASN A 62 -5.13 -0.87 7.02
C ASN A 62 -4.84 -0.12 5.72
N HIS A 63 -3.76 0.66 5.66
CA HIS A 63 -3.37 1.37 4.45
C HIS A 63 -3.04 0.44 3.29
N PHE A 64 -2.56 -0.77 3.58
CA PHE A 64 -2.33 -1.78 2.54
C PHE A 64 -3.65 -2.11 1.84
N HIS A 65 -4.72 -2.31 2.60
CA HIS A 65 -6.03 -2.65 2.05
C HIS A 65 -6.74 -1.42 1.46
N GLU A 66 -6.57 -0.26 2.09
CA GLU A 66 -7.25 0.97 1.68
C GLU A 66 -6.66 1.56 0.40
N LYS A 67 -5.36 1.42 0.19
CA LYS A 67 -4.68 2.06 -0.93
C LYS A 67 -3.67 1.17 -1.65
N LEU A 68 -2.69 0.60 -0.95
CA LEU A 68 -1.52 0.03 -1.60
C LEU A 68 -1.87 -1.16 -2.50
N LEU A 69 -2.76 -2.04 -2.08
CA LEU A 69 -3.17 -3.19 -2.89
C LEU A 69 -3.97 -2.79 -4.14
N LYS A 70 -4.44 -1.56 -4.20
CA LYS A 70 -5.19 -1.06 -5.36
C LYS A 70 -4.28 -0.46 -6.43
N LEU A 71 -3.03 -0.13 -6.09
CA LEU A 71 -2.15 0.65 -6.97
C LEU A 71 -1.79 -0.08 -8.25
N LYS A 72 -1.64 -1.40 -8.24
CA LYS A 72 -1.30 -2.13 -9.47
C LYS A 72 -2.37 -1.95 -10.55
N TYR A 73 -3.61 -1.74 -10.16
CA TYR A 73 -4.72 -1.54 -11.09
C TYR A 73 -4.78 -0.11 -11.65
N LEU A 74 -3.97 0.79 -11.12
CA LEU A 74 -3.93 2.19 -11.51
C LEU A 74 -2.72 2.53 -12.39
N MET A 75 -1.90 1.53 -12.75
CA MET A 75 -0.76 1.77 -13.63
C MET A 75 -1.22 2.16 -15.02
N ASN A 76 -0.58 3.17 -15.58
CA ASN A 76 -0.96 3.73 -16.88
C ASN A 76 -0.27 3.05 -18.05
N THR A 77 1.01 2.68 -17.90
CA THR A 77 1.81 2.16 -19.01
C THR A 77 1.98 0.66 -18.92
N PRO A 78 2.16 -0.04 -20.07
CA PRO A 78 2.39 -1.48 -20.07
C PRO A 78 3.62 -1.89 -19.24
N THR A 79 4.70 -1.12 -19.31
CA THR A 79 5.92 -1.41 -18.56
C THR A 79 5.65 -1.37 -17.06
N ALA A 80 4.94 -0.35 -16.58
CA ALA A 80 4.61 -0.24 -15.17
C ALA A 80 3.68 -1.36 -14.71
N LYS A 81 2.75 -1.77 -15.55
CA LYS A 81 1.86 -2.89 -15.22
C LYS A 81 2.65 -4.17 -14.99
N ILE A 82 3.65 -4.42 -15.84
CA ILE A 82 4.52 -5.59 -15.69
C ILE A 82 5.36 -5.49 -14.42
N MET A 83 5.94 -4.32 -14.14
CA MET A 83 6.77 -4.12 -12.95
C MET A 83 5.97 -4.19 -11.66
N ALA A 84 4.72 -3.77 -11.70
CA ALA A 84 3.86 -3.75 -10.51
C ALA A 84 3.48 -5.16 -10.04
N GLU A 85 3.40 -6.12 -10.93
CA GLU A 85 2.90 -7.46 -10.59
C GLU A 85 3.70 -8.14 -9.48
N PRO A 86 5.05 -8.32 -9.61
CA PRO A 86 5.80 -8.95 -8.53
C PRO A 86 5.81 -8.12 -7.25
N ARG A 87 5.79 -6.80 -7.35
CA ARG A 87 5.74 -5.93 -6.17
C ARG A 87 4.42 -6.07 -5.44
N HIS A 88 3.33 -6.18 -6.17
CA HIS A 88 2.00 -6.42 -5.58
C HIS A 88 1.96 -7.79 -4.89
N GLN A 89 2.50 -8.83 -5.53
CA GLN A 89 2.56 -10.15 -4.93
C GLN A 89 3.37 -10.14 -3.64
N PHE A 90 4.43 -9.36 -3.59
CA PHE A 90 5.21 -9.23 -2.36
C PHE A 90 4.41 -8.57 -1.25
N LEU A 91 3.57 -7.57 -1.56
CA LEU A 91 2.66 -7.00 -0.58
C LEU A 91 1.74 -8.06 0.02
N GLU A 92 1.17 -8.91 -0.83
CA GLU A 92 0.28 -9.98 -0.38
C GLU A 92 1.02 -10.98 0.49
N THR A 93 2.22 -11.37 0.10
CA THR A 93 3.05 -12.29 0.87
C THR A 93 3.40 -11.71 2.25
N PHE A 94 3.75 -10.42 2.28
CA PHE A 94 4.05 -9.74 3.53
C PHE A 94 2.84 -9.73 4.46
N LEU A 95 1.67 -9.41 3.92
CA LEU A 95 0.45 -9.37 4.73
C LEU A 95 0.10 -10.74 5.30
N ASP A 96 0.23 -11.79 4.49
CA ASP A 96 -0.04 -13.15 4.95
C ASP A 96 0.89 -13.52 6.10
N GLU A 97 2.19 -13.23 5.97
CA GLU A 97 3.16 -13.54 7.01
C GLU A 97 2.92 -12.68 8.26
N PHE A 98 2.63 -11.40 8.07
CA PHE A 98 2.32 -10.51 9.19
C PHE A 98 1.15 -11.04 10.01
N MET A 99 0.08 -11.45 9.34
CA MET A 99 -1.11 -11.94 10.03
C MET A 99 -0.87 -13.27 10.74
N LYS A 100 -0.05 -14.16 10.16
CA LYS A 100 0.32 -15.40 10.85
C LYS A 100 1.06 -15.11 12.16
N GLU A 101 2.03 -14.21 12.10
CA GLU A 101 2.82 -13.85 13.29
C GLU A 101 1.95 -13.15 14.32
N TRP A 102 1.10 -12.25 13.87
CA TRP A 102 0.19 -11.51 14.76
C TRP A 102 -0.75 -12.46 15.52
N ASN A 103 -1.28 -13.42 14.82
CA ASN A 103 -2.22 -14.39 15.40
C ASN A 103 -1.52 -15.53 16.16
N GLY A 104 -0.20 -15.60 16.13
CA GLY A 104 0.56 -16.67 16.76
C GLY A 104 0.39 -18.02 16.08
N GLU A 105 0.10 -18.04 14.77
CA GLU A 105 -0.09 -19.27 14.02
C GLU A 105 1.24 -19.97 13.73
N ALA A 106 1.24 -21.30 13.80
CA ALA A 106 2.39 -22.09 13.38
C ALA A 106 2.49 -22.08 11.85
N GLU A 107 3.70 -22.06 11.34
CA GLU A 107 3.97 -22.14 9.92
C GLU A 107 3.95 -23.56 9.40
#